data_eb054edeafe69ee06194bb64d600c7d7
#
_entry.id   eb054edeafe69ee06194bb64d600c7d7
#
_cell.length_a   1.000
_cell.length_b   1.000
_cell.length_c   1.000
_cell.angle_alpha   90.00
_cell.angle_beta   90.00
_cell.angle_gamma   90.00
#
_symmetry.space_group_name_H-M   'P 1'
#
loop_
_entity.id
_entity.type
_entity.pdbx_description
1 polymer ?
#
loop_
_entity_poly.entity_id
_entity_poly.type
_entity_poly.pdbx_seq_one_letter_code
_entity_poly.pdbx_strand_id
1 'polypeptide(L)'
;MDIVKILIYLYIIFFVVAGLNHFYNPSFYDSMVPSFIPYPRFVHQFTGLLEIIIPLFLLTKWRKEAALIMILFLIAIYGANLYVWVNKLPYGKTVFTNTQHLIRFFIQIGYIWLTYVIYKYDK
;
A
#
# COMPACT_ATOMS: atom_id res chain seq x y z
N MET A 1 20.32 17.56 -5.33
CA MET A 1 19.23 17.10 -4.44
C MET A 1 19.65 15.81 -3.77
N ASP A 2 19.36 15.68 -2.48
CA ASP A 2 19.65 14.49 -1.70
C ASP A 2 18.92 13.26 -2.26
N ILE A 3 19.60 12.12 -2.31
CA ILE A 3 19.01 10.89 -2.87
C ILE A 3 17.78 10.44 -2.07
N VAL A 4 17.78 10.58 -0.75
CA VAL A 4 16.64 10.21 0.07
C VAL A 4 15.44 11.11 -0.26
N LYS A 5 15.68 12.38 -0.52
CA LYS A 5 14.62 13.32 -0.89
C LYS A 5 13.98 12.92 -2.22
N ILE A 6 14.81 12.50 -3.18
CA ILE A 6 14.31 11.98 -4.45
C ILE A 6 13.45 10.74 -4.23
N LEU A 7 13.92 9.83 -3.37
CA LEU A 7 13.17 8.63 -3.03
C LEU A 7 11.83 8.94 -2.38
N ILE A 8 11.78 9.98 -1.53
CA ILE A 8 10.51 10.41 -0.92
C ILE A 8 9.51 10.83 -2.00
N TYR A 9 9.95 11.65 -2.96
CA TYR A 9 9.06 12.09 -4.04
C TYR A 9 8.58 10.92 -4.89
N LEU A 10 9.48 10.00 -5.25
CA LEU A 10 9.11 8.82 -6.04
C LEU A 10 8.14 7.92 -5.27
N TYR A 11 8.36 7.76 -3.97
CA TYR A 11 7.50 6.99 -3.07
C TYR A 11 6.09 7.59 -3.05
N ILE A 12 6.00 8.91 -2.89
CA ILE A 12 4.71 9.60 -2.85
C ILE A 12 3.97 9.43 -4.18
N ILE A 13 4.66 9.63 -5.30
CA ILE A 13 4.05 9.48 -6.62
C ILE A 13 3.50 8.07 -6.80
N PHE A 14 4.29 7.06 -6.43
CA PHE A 14 3.88 5.66 -6.55
C PHE A 14 2.60 5.39 -5.76
N PHE A 15 2.55 5.79 -4.48
CA PHE A 15 1.39 5.50 -3.64
C PHE A 15 0.17 6.35 -4.00
N VAL A 16 0.37 7.58 -4.46
CA VAL A 16 -0.75 8.39 -4.95
C VAL A 16 -1.38 7.74 -6.17
N VAL A 17 -0.57 7.28 -7.13
CA VAL A 17 -1.07 6.59 -8.31
C VAL A 17 -1.79 5.29 -7.91
N ALA A 18 -1.18 4.51 -7.01
CA ALA A 18 -1.80 3.27 -6.54
C ALA A 18 -3.13 3.54 -5.83
N GLY A 19 -3.19 4.58 -5.00
CA GLY A 19 -4.43 4.95 -4.32
C GLY A 19 -5.51 5.39 -5.30
N LEU A 20 -5.16 6.18 -6.30
CA LEU A 20 -6.10 6.60 -7.34
C LEU A 20 -6.64 5.41 -8.12
N ASN A 21 -5.82 4.37 -8.31
CA ASN A 21 -6.24 3.19 -9.06
C ASN A 21 -7.42 2.46 -8.40
N HIS A 22 -7.58 2.57 -7.07
CA HIS A 22 -8.75 2.02 -6.38
C HIS A 22 -10.06 2.65 -6.89
N PHE A 23 -10.00 3.89 -7.37
CA PHE A 23 -11.16 4.61 -7.89
C PHE A 23 -11.33 4.41 -9.39
N TYR A 24 -10.23 4.23 -10.13
CA TYR A 24 -10.27 4.00 -11.58
C TYR A 24 -10.64 2.58 -11.95
N ASN A 25 -10.17 1.59 -11.19
CA ASN A 25 -10.42 0.17 -11.44
C ASN A 25 -10.99 -0.50 -10.18
N PRO A 26 -12.17 -0.09 -9.71
CA PRO A 26 -12.68 -0.57 -8.43
C PRO A 26 -12.95 -2.09 -8.43
N SER A 27 -13.40 -2.65 -9.55
CA SER A 27 -13.67 -4.08 -9.62
C SER A 27 -12.44 -4.95 -9.41
N PHE A 28 -11.25 -4.44 -9.78
CA PHE A 28 -10.00 -5.16 -9.56
C PHE A 28 -9.75 -5.39 -8.06
N TYR A 29 -10.13 -4.42 -7.24
CA TYR A 29 -9.88 -4.47 -5.79
C TYR A 29 -11.01 -5.11 -4.99
N ASP A 30 -12.24 -5.13 -5.54
CA ASP A 30 -13.40 -5.65 -4.82
C ASP A 30 -13.16 -7.09 -4.33
N SER A 31 -12.54 -7.92 -5.17
CA SER A 31 -12.29 -9.33 -4.86
C SER A 31 -11.17 -9.55 -3.85
N MET A 32 -10.38 -8.51 -3.57
CA MET A 32 -9.27 -8.59 -2.60
C MET A 32 -9.73 -8.38 -1.16
N VAL A 33 -10.92 -7.81 -0.96
CA VAL A 33 -11.44 -7.58 0.38
C VAL A 33 -11.97 -8.91 0.93
N PRO A 34 -11.56 -9.32 2.15
CA PRO A 34 -12.07 -10.56 2.73
C PRO A 34 -13.60 -10.59 2.77
N SER A 35 -14.18 -11.76 2.50
CA SER A 35 -15.64 -11.91 2.35
C SER A 35 -16.41 -11.58 3.63
N PHE A 36 -15.77 -11.67 4.79
CA PHE A 36 -16.42 -11.35 6.07
C PHE A 36 -16.49 -9.84 6.34
N ILE A 37 -15.85 -9.02 5.49
CA ILE A 37 -15.90 -7.55 5.61
C ILE A 37 -17.01 -7.03 4.71
N PRO A 38 -17.98 -6.26 5.26
CA PRO A 38 -19.07 -5.70 4.45
C PRO A 38 -18.58 -4.52 3.61
N TYR A 39 -19.33 -4.22 2.55
CA TYR A 39 -19.08 -3.06 1.68
C TYR A 39 -17.66 -3.03 1.11
N PRO A 40 -17.26 -4.06 0.34
CA PRO A 40 -15.87 -4.17 -0.12
C PRO A 40 -15.41 -2.95 -0.94
N ARG A 41 -16.28 -2.38 -1.77
CA ARG A 41 -15.90 -1.23 -2.58
C ARG A 41 -15.56 -0.03 -1.71
N PHE A 42 -16.38 0.24 -0.71
CA PHE A 42 -16.11 1.33 0.24
C PHE A 42 -14.80 1.09 0.98
N VAL A 43 -14.58 -0.14 1.46
CA VAL A 43 -13.40 -0.48 2.25
C VAL A 43 -12.12 -0.28 1.44
N HIS A 44 -12.03 -0.82 0.22
CA HIS A 44 -10.79 -0.68 -0.55
C HIS A 44 -10.60 0.75 -1.05
N GLN A 45 -11.68 1.49 -1.35
CA GLN A 45 -11.55 2.89 -1.74
C GLN A 45 -11.10 3.75 -0.56
N PHE A 46 -11.54 3.43 0.65
CA PHE A 46 -11.04 4.10 1.85
C PHE A 46 -9.54 3.84 2.04
N THR A 47 -9.08 2.60 1.84
CA THR A 47 -7.64 2.32 1.91
C THR A 47 -6.88 3.05 0.80
N GLY A 48 -7.45 3.15 -0.39
CA GLY A 48 -6.85 3.92 -1.48
C GLY A 48 -6.72 5.40 -1.13
N LEU A 49 -7.72 5.96 -0.46
CA LEU A 49 -7.66 7.34 0.02
C LEU A 49 -6.53 7.52 1.03
N LEU A 50 -6.35 6.58 1.95
CA LEU A 50 -5.25 6.62 2.91
C LEU A 50 -3.88 6.50 2.22
N GLU A 51 -3.80 5.71 1.15
CA GLU A 51 -2.58 5.60 0.35
C GLU A 51 -2.19 6.92 -0.31
N ILE A 52 -3.15 7.79 -0.55
CA ILE A 52 -2.90 9.13 -1.10
C ILE A 52 -2.53 10.11 0.02
N ILE A 53 -3.31 10.13 1.09
CA ILE A 53 -3.19 11.15 2.13
C ILE A 53 -1.94 10.95 2.98
N ILE A 54 -1.69 9.74 3.46
CA ILE A 54 -0.58 9.49 4.39
C ILE A 54 0.77 9.84 3.75
N PRO A 55 1.08 9.38 2.52
CA PRO A 55 2.37 9.74 1.91
C PRO A 55 2.55 11.25 1.70
N LEU A 56 1.48 11.99 1.45
CA LEU A 56 1.60 13.45 1.28
C LEU A 56 2.11 14.14 2.54
N PHE A 57 1.79 13.60 3.72
CA PHE A 57 2.31 14.15 4.97
C PHE A 57 3.82 13.93 5.13
N LEU A 58 4.45 13.08 4.31
CA LEU A 58 5.91 12.93 4.31
C LEU A 58 6.63 14.19 3.86
N LEU A 59 5.94 15.11 3.20
CA LEU A 59 6.49 16.40 2.79
C LEU A 59 6.34 17.48 3.87
N THR A 60 5.79 17.13 5.01
CA THR A 60 5.49 18.09 6.08
C THR A 60 6.39 17.86 7.29
N LYS A 61 6.24 18.71 8.30
CA LYS A 61 6.96 18.55 9.58
C LYS A 61 6.56 17.27 10.32
N TRP A 62 5.46 16.63 9.94
CA TRP A 62 5.00 15.37 10.54
C TRP A 62 5.52 14.13 9.79
N ARG A 63 6.66 14.25 9.10
CA ARG A 63 7.22 13.16 8.31
C ARG A 63 7.42 11.88 9.11
N LYS A 64 7.98 11.99 10.33
CA LYS A 64 8.24 10.81 11.17
C LYS A 64 6.94 10.11 11.57
N GLU A 65 5.97 10.87 12.00
CA GLU A 65 4.66 10.33 12.40
C GLU A 65 3.96 9.69 11.20
N ALA A 66 3.99 10.36 10.05
CA ALA A 66 3.39 9.83 8.83
C ALA A 66 4.07 8.54 8.38
N ALA A 67 5.40 8.49 8.45
CA ALA A 67 6.15 7.28 8.09
C ALA A 67 5.81 6.12 9.02
N LEU A 68 5.72 6.37 10.32
CA LEU A 68 5.33 5.34 11.28
C LEU A 68 3.92 4.82 11.01
N ILE A 69 2.97 5.73 10.79
CA ILE A 69 1.60 5.36 10.45
C ILE A 69 1.58 4.56 9.15
N MET A 70 2.39 4.95 8.17
CA MET A 70 2.46 4.23 6.89
C MET A 70 3.02 2.82 7.05
N ILE A 71 4.01 2.61 7.92
CA ILE A 71 4.52 1.28 8.21
C ILE A 71 3.41 0.39 8.77
N LEU A 72 2.66 0.90 9.76
CA LEU A 72 1.56 0.16 10.36
C LEU A 72 0.47 -0.14 9.33
N PHE A 73 0.17 0.82 8.48
CA PHE A 73 -0.80 0.69 7.40
C PHE A 73 -0.39 -0.39 6.40
N LEU A 74 0.88 -0.40 5.98
CA LEU A 74 1.40 -1.40 5.04
C LEU A 74 1.35 -2.81 5.64
N ILE A 75 1.65 -2.94 6.93
CA ILE A 75 1.55 -4.23 7.61
C ILE A 75 0.09 -4.70 7.64
N ALA A 76 -0.83 -3.81 7.98
CA ALA A 76 -2.25 -4.14 8.05
C ALA A 76 -2.80 -4.54 6.67
N ILE A 77 -2.44 -3.80 5.63
CA ILE A 77 -2.89 -4.11 4.26
C ILE A 77 -2.34 -5.46 3.81
N TYR A 78 -1.11 -5.80 4.19
CA TYR A 78 -0.58 -7.10 3.81
C TYR A 78 -1.40 -8.24 4.38
N GLY A 79 -2.08 -8.05 5.49
CA GLY A 79 -3.02 -9.04 6.00
C GLY A 79 -4.07 -9.43 4.97
N ALA A 80 -4.61 -8.45 4.22
CA ALA A 80 -5.57 -8.72 3.15
C ALA A 80 -4.92 -9.47 1.99
N ASN A 81 -3.69 -9.10 1.61
CA ASN A 81 -2.96 -9.80 0.55
C ASN A 81 -2.66 -11.24 0.95
N LEU A 82 -2.32 -11.48 2.21
CA LEU A 82 -2.08 -12.82 2.73
C LEU A 82 -3.36 -13.66 2.69
N TYR A 83 -4.49 -13.04 3.04
CA TYR A 83 -5.80 -13.69 2.96
C TYR A 83 -6.10 -14.14 1.52
N VAL A 84 -5.82 -13.25 0.54
CA VAL A 84 -6.01 -13.56 -0.88
C VAL A 84 -5.14 -14.74 -1.30
N TRP A 85 -3.89 -14.78 -0.83
CA TRP A 85 -2.96 -15.86 -1.14
C TRP A 85 -3.43 -17.20 -0.56
N VAL A 86 -3.74 -17.21 0.75
CA VAL A 86 -4.14 -18.43 1.45
C VAL A 86 -5.43 -19.01 0.86
N ASN A 87 -6.38 -18.15 0.49
CA ASN A 87 -7.68 -18.57 -0.02
C ASN A 87 -7.75 -18.64 -1.55
N LYS A 88 -6.63 -18.38 -2.24
CA LYS A 88 -6.52 -18.45 -3.70
C LYS A 88 -7.56 -17.59 -4.41
N LEU A 89 -7.77 -16.38 -3.89
CA LEU A 89 -8.72 -15.43 -4.46
C LEU A 89 -8.10 -14.67 -5.64
N PRO A 90 -8.93 -14.16 -6.57
CA PRO A 90 -8.40 -13.42 -7.72
C PRO A 90 -8.09 -11.96 -7.39
N TYR A 91 -7.14 -11.38 -8.12
CA TYR A 91 -7.01 -9.95 -8.27
C TYR A 91 -7.74 -9.60 -9.57
N GLY A 92 -8.91 -8.98 -9.47
CA GLY A 92 -9.78 -8.83 -10.62
C GLY A 92 -10.22 -10.19 -11.13
N LYS A 93 -9.73 -10.58 -12.30
CA LYS A 93 -10.08 -11.87 -12.93
C LYS A 93 -8.94 -12.90 -12.86
N THR A 94 -7.79 -12.54 -12.29
CA THR A 94 -6.60 -13.37 -12.33
C THR A 94 -6.26 -13.90 -10.94
N VAL A 95 -6.18 -15.22 -10.82
CA VAL A 95 -5.69 -15.87 -9.60
C VAL A 95 -4.16 -15.98 -9.71
N PHE A 96 -3.45 -15.35 -8.79
CA PHE A 96 -1.99 -15.35 -8.81
C PHE A 96 -1.43 -16.70 -8.39
N THR A 97 -0.30 -17.06 -8.98
CA THR A 97 0.47 -18.25 -8.59
C THR A 97 1.18 -17.99 -7.26
N ASN A 98 1.66 -19.07 -6.62
CA ASN A 98 2.46 -18.94 -5.41
C ASN A 98 3.71 -18.09 -5.65
N THR A 99 4.34 -18.23 -6.81
CA THR A 99 5.52 -17.43 -7.16
C THR A 99 5.17 -15.95 -7.22
N GLN A 100 4.03 -15.59 -7.83
CA GLN A 100 3.59 -14.19 -7.90
C GLN A 100 3.30 -13.63 -6.52
N HIS A 101 2.65 -14.40 -5.64
CA HIS A 101 2.40 -13.99 -4.26
C HIS A 101 3.70 -13.83 -3.47
N LEU A 102 4.66 -14.71 -3.69
CA LEU A 102 5.96 -14.62 -3.01
C LEU A 102 6.70 -13.35 -3.43
N ILE A 103 6.66 -13.01 -4.73
CA ILE A 103 7.25 -11.77 -5.23
C ILE A 103 6.58 -10.56 -4.56
N ARG A 104 5.26 -10.57 -4.44
CA ARG A 104 4.52 -9.49 -3.77
C ARG A 104 4.90 -9.37 -2.29
N PHE A 105 5.15 -10.49 -1.63
CA PHE A 105 5.61 -10.50 -0.23
C PHE A 105 6.95 -9.75 -0.08
N PHE A 106 7.92 -10.06 -0.95
CA PHE A 106 9.22 -9.40 -0.89
C PHE A 106 9.14 -7.93 -1.28
N ILE A 107 8.28 -7.58 -2.25
CA ILE A 107 8.04 -6.18 -2.61
C ILE A 107 7.45 -5.42 -1.41
N GLN A 108 6.53 -6.03 -0.69
CA GLN A 108 5.92 -5.41 0.49
C GLN A 108 6.95 -5.14 1.59
N ILE A 109 7.84 -6.10 1.82
CA ILE A 109 8.96 -5.90 2.75
C ILE A 109 9.82 -4.73 2.30
N GLY A 110 10.08 -4.61 0.99
CA GLY A 110 10.84 -3.51 0.42
C GLY A 110 10.18 -2.16 0.69
N TYR A 111 8.86 -2.07 0.53
CA TYR A 111 8.12 -0.84 0.83
C TYR A 111 8.24 -0.47 2.31
N ILE A 112 8.11 -1.44 3.21
CA ILE A 112 8.22 -1.20 4.65
C ILE A 112 9.63 -0.72 4.98
N TRP A 113 10.67 -1.36 4.42
CA TRP A 113 12.06 -0.96 4.61
C TRP A 113 12.30 0.46 4.12
N LEU A 114 11.81 0.79 2.92
CA LEU A 114 11.95 2.13 2.35
C LEU A 114 11.27 3.17 3.23
N THR A 115 10.09 2.85 3.75
CA THR A 115 9.36 3.74 4.66
C THR A 115 10.16 3.96 5.94
N TYR A 116 10.84 2.92 6.44
CA TYR A 116 11.71 3.05 7.60
C TYR A 116 12.90 3.98 7.31
N VAL A 117 13.50 3.88 6.11
CA VAL A 117 14.57 4.79 5.69
C VAL A 117 14.07 6.24 5.71
N ILE A 118 12.86 6.47 5.20
CA ILE A 118 12.23 7.79 5.22
C ILE A 118 12.00 8.25 6.67
N TYR A 119 11.56 7.34 7.54
CA TYR A 119 11.36 7.64 8.96
C TYR A 119 12.64 8.12 9.63
N LYS A 120 13.79 7.55 9.27
CA LYS A 120 15.09 7.90 9.83
C LYS A 120 15.70 9.17 9.23
N TYR A 121 15.08 9.71 8.19
CA TYR A 121 15.62 10.87 7.47
C TYR A 121 15.30 12.15 8.25
N ASP A 122 16.35 12.92 8.62
CA ASP A 122 16.23 14.05 9.52
C ASP A 122 16.13 15.42 8.83
N LYS A 123 16.27 15.49 7.52
CA LYS A 123 16.34 16.76 6.80
C LYS A 123 15.02 17.23 6.21
#